data_cf9dfa13b169c88db9233f6c53d59007
#
_entry.id   cf9dfa13b169c88db9233f6c53d59007
#
_cell.length_a   1.000
_cell.length_b   1.000
_cell.length_c   1.000
_cell.angle_alpha   90.00
_cell.angle_beta   90.00
_cell.angle_gamma   90.00
#
_symmetry.space_group_name_H-M   'P 1'
#
loop_
_entity.id
_entity.type
_entity.pdbx_description
1 polymer ?
#
loop_
_entity_poly.entity_id
_entity_poly.type
_entity_poly.pdbx_seq_one_letter_code
_entity_poly.pdbx_strand_id
1 'polypeptide(L)' 'MILINVKFRVKPEHADTFLADIDWFTTATRAEPGNLFFDWYQSPADPGEFILVEGFHDDAAEPHVNSEHFQ' A
#
# COMPACT_ATOMS: atom_id res chain seq x y z
N MET A 1 3.03 4.23 -17.11
CA MET A 1 2.78 3.69 -15.75
C MET A 1 3.51 4.52 -14.71
N ILE A 2 2.82 4.82 -13.63
CA ILE A 2 3.45 5.48 -12.49
C ILE A 2 3.75 4.40 -11.46
N LEU A 3 5.01 4.27 -11.06
CA LEU A 3 5.45 3.33 -10.05
C LEU A 3 5.74 4.07 -8.76
N ILE A 4 5.11 3.64 -7.67
CA ILE A 4 5.31 4.23 -6.35
C ILE A 4 5.82 3.15 -5.42
N ASN A 5 6.86 3.48 -4.67
CA ASN A 5 7.50 2.56 -3.73
C ASN A 5 7.64 3.27 -2.39
N VAL A 6 7.02 2.72 -1.35
CA VAL A 6 7.00 3.35 -0.03
C VAL A 6 7.45 2.37 1.03
N LYS A 7 8.35 2.83 1.91
CA LYS A 7 8.81 2.04 3.04
C LYS A 7 8.09 2.52 4.30
N PHE A 8 7.50 1.58 5.03
CA PHE A 8 6.78 1.86 6.27
C PHE A 8 7.49 1.23 7.46
N ARG A 9 7.56 1.97 8.55
CA ARG A 9 8.05 1.45 9.83
C ARG A 9 6.87 1.27 10.75
N VAL A 10 6.62 0.03 11.16
CA VAL A 10 5.51 -0.33 12.04
C VAL A 10 6.05 -0.68 13.41
N LYS A 11 5.40 -0.18 14.47
CA LYS A 11 5.79 -0.49 15.84
C LYS A 11 5.76 -2.00 16.09
N PRO A 12 6.70 -2.56 16.87
CA PRO A 12 6.77 -4.00 17.08
C PRO A 12 5.46 -4.62 17.56
N GLU A 13 4.71 -3.95 18.42
CA GLU A 13 3.45 -4.46 18.94
C GLU A 13 2.34 -4.56 17.89
N HIS A 14 2.51 -3.92 16.72
CA HIS A 14 1.54 -3.94 15.64
C HIS A 14 2.02 -4.69 14.40
N ALA A 15 3.29 -5.13 14.39
CA ALA A 15 3.87 -5.73 13.18
C ALA A 15 3.15 -7.01 12.76
N ASP A 16 2.71 -7.83 13.72
CA ASP A 16 2.07 -9.10 13.42
C ASP A 16 0.68 -8.96 12.81
N THR A 17 0.01 -7.83 13.06
CA THR A 17 -1.37 -7.61 12.59
C THR A 17 -1.46 -6.55 11.49
N PHE A 18 -0.35 -5.93 11.13
CA PHE A 18 -0.34 -4.78 10.24
C PHE A 18 -1.08 -5.05 8.92
N LEU A 19 -0.76 -6.14 8.25
CA LEU A 19 -1.36 -6.44 6.94
C LEU A 19 -2.86 -6.69 7.06
N ALA A 20 -3.31 -7.33 8.14
CA ALA A 20 -4.72 -7.53 8.39
C ALA A 20 -5.42 -6.20 8.72
N ASP A 21 -4.76 -5.35 9.49
CA ASP A 21 -5.32 -4.06 9.92
C ASP A 21 -5.56 -3.11 8.73
N ILE A 22 -4.74 -3.22 7.68
CA ILE A 22 -4.86 -2.36 6.50
C ILE A 22 -5.50 -3.07 5.30
N ASP A 23 -6.08 -4.24 5.51
CA ASP A 23 -6.69 -5.00 4.41
C ASP A 23 -7.79 -4.20 3.71
N TRP A 24 -8.59 -3.45 4.47
CA TRP A 24 -9.64 -2.61 3.89
C TRP A 24 -9.07 -1.58 2.90
N PHE A 25 -7.94 -0.97 3.26
CA PHE A 25 -7.26 0.01 2.42
C PHE A 25 -6.69 -0.66 1.16
N THR A 26 -6.04 -1.81 1.35
CA THR A 26 -5.46 -2.58 0.26
C THR A 26 -6.54 -2.99 -0.75
N THR A 27 -7.65 -3.53 -0.26
CA THR A 27 -8.77 -3.95 -1.11
C THR A 27 -9.36 -2.78 -1.86
N ALA A 28 -9.56 -1.64 -1.18
CA ALA A 28 -10.14 -0.45 -1.80
C ALA A 28 -9.24 0.09 -2.90
N THR A 29 -7.92 0.12 -2.68
CA THR A 29 -6.97 0.61 -3.67
C THR A 29 -6.92 -0.31 -4.89
N ARG A 30 -6.92 -1.63 -4.68
CA ARG A 30 -6.91 -2.60 -5.78
C ARG A 30 -8.17 -2.51 -6.64
N ALA A 31 -9.27 -2.01 -6.10
CA ALA A 31 -10.50 -1.83 -6.83
C ALA A 31 -10.55 -0.55 -7.67
N GLU A 32 -9.57 0.35 -7.52
CA GLU A 32 -9.51 1.58 -8.30
C GLU A 32 -9.22 1.26 -9.77
N PRO A 33 -9.95 1.86 -10.72
CA PRO A 33 -9.82 1.50 -12.14
C PRO A 33 -8.43 1.68 -12.72
N GLY A 34 -7.65 2.62 -12.19
CA GLY A 34 -6.30 2.90 -12.69
C GLY A 34 -5.21 2.12 -12.00
N ASN A 35 -5.53 1.32 -10.98
CA ASN A 35 -4.52 0.54 -10.25
C ASN A 35 -4.10 -0.68 -11.06
N LEU A 36 -2.79 -0.85 -11.26
CA LEU A 36 -2.24 -1.99 -11.96
C LEU A 36 -1.80 -3.09 -11.00
N PHE A 37 -1.19 -2.69 -9.87
CA PHE A 37 -0.83 -3.60 -8.79
C PHE A 37 -0.63 -2.81 -7.50
N PHE A 38 -0.79 -3.50 -6.37
CA PHE A 38 -0.68 -2.90 -5.04
C PHE A 38 -0.27 -4.01 -4.09
N ASP A 39 1.04 -4.16 -3.88
CA ASP A 39 1.59 -5.33 -3.20
C ASP A 39 2.42 -4.94 -1.99
N TRP A 40 2.20 -5.67 -0.90
CA TRP A 40 2.93 -5.48 0.35
C TRP A 40 4.01 -6.54 0.51
N TYR A 41 5.16 -6.11 1.03
CA TYR A 41 6.27 -7.01 1.35
C TYR A 41 6.80 -6.67 2.73
N GLN A 42 7.25 -7.69 3.46
CA GLN A 42 7.86 -7.51 4.78
C GLN A 42 9.33 -7.86 4.68
N SER A 43 10.19 -7.03 5.32
CA SER A 43 11.62 -7.29 5.32
C SER A 43 11.94 -8.56 6.11
N PRO A 44 12.73 -9.49 5.58
CA PRO A 44 13.15 -10.67 6.36
C PRO A 44 14.11 -10.32 7.49
N ALA A 45 14.78 -9.18 7.40
CA ALA A 45 15.75 -8.74 8.42
C ALA A 45 15.11 -7.93 9.54
N ASP A 46 13.92 -7.32 9.28
CA ASP A 46 13.25 -6.43 10.23
C ASP A 46 11.74 -6.60 10.13
N PRO A 47 11.11 -7.32 11.07
CA PRO A 47 9.66 -7.56 11.01
C PRO A 47 8.79 -6.31 11.06
N GLY A 48 9.33 -5.19 11.53
CA GLY A 48 8.61 -3.93 11.58
C GLY A 48 8.71 -3.10 10.30
N GLU A 49 9.47 -3.58 9.31
CA GLU A 49 9.65 -2.87 8.06
C GLU A 49 8.82 -3.51 6.95
N PHE A 50 7.93 -2.70 6.37
CA PHE A 50 7.08 -3.12 5.26
C PHE A 50 7.35 -2.22 4.07
N ILE A 51 7.30 -2.80 2.88
CA ILE A 51 7.49 -2.08 1.63
C ILE A 51 6.25 -2.27 0.79
N LEU A 52 5.71 -1.16 0.32
CA LEU A 52 4.60 -1.16 -0.62
C LEU A 52 5.14 -0.86 -2.01
N VAL A 53 4.76 -1.70 -2.96
CA VAL A 53 5.05 -1.46 -4.38
C VAL A 53 3.72 -1.33 -5.09
N GLU A 54 3.46 -0.17 -5.68
CA GLU A 54 2.19 0.08 -6.35
C GLU A 54 2.40 0.70 -7.72
N GLY A 55 1.55 0.32 -8.65
CA GLY A 55 1.60 0.83 -10.01
C GLY A 55 0.24 1.29 -10.47
N PHE A 56 0.21 2.41 -11.18
CA PHE A 56 -1.00 3.02 -11.71
C PHE A 56 -0.81 3.39 -13.17
N HIS A 57 -1.90 3.49 -13.91
CA HIS A 57 -1.90 4.16 -15.20
C HIS A 57 -1.47 5.62 -14.99
N ASP A 58 -0.91 6.23 -16.02
CA ASP A 58 -0.28 7.54 -15.91
C ASP A 58 -1.19 8.63 -15.34
N ASP A 59 -2.51 8.50 -15.50
CA ASP A 59 -3.49 9.48 -15.06
C ASP A 59 -4.24 9.08 -13.79
N ALA A 60 -3.84 8.00 -13.14
CA ALA A 60 -4.62 7.42 -12.03
C ALA A 60 -4.08 7.74 -10.65
N ALA A 61 -2.84 8.24 -10.52
CA ALA A 61 -2.25 8.49 -9.20
C ALA A 61 -2.99 9.60 -8.45
N GLU A 62 -3.39 10.66 -9.14
CA GLU A 62 -4.11 11.77 -8.51
C GLU A 62 -5.48 11.34 -7.97
N PRO A 63 -6.31 10.59 -8.71
CA PRO A 63 -7.53 10.05 -8.14
C PRO A 63 -7.32 9.20 -6.89
N HIS A 64 -6.24 8.42 -6.84
CA HIS A 64 -5.94 7.61 -5.66
C HIS A 64 -5.68 8.49 -4.43
N VAL A 65 -4.81 9.49 -4.53
CA VAL A 65 -4.45 10.32 -3.37
C VAL A 65 -5.62 11.21 -2.92
N ASN A 66 -6.59 11.43 -3.79
CA ASN A 66 -7.80 12.20 -3.46
C ASN A 66 -8.96 11.31 -3.03
N SER A 67 -8.78 9.99 -2.98
CA SER A 67 -9.84 9.06 -2.60
C SER A 67 -10.10 9.10 -1.10
N GLU A 68 -11.30 8.67 -0.69
CA GLU A 68 -11.68 8.64 0.72
C GLU A 68 -10.80 7.69 1.52
N HIS A 69 -10.45 6.54 0.97
CA HIS A 69 -9.67 5.56 1.70
C HIS A 69 -8.21 5.97 1.86
N PHE A 70 -7.68 6.84 1.01
CA PHE A 70 -6.32 7.35 1.16
C PHE A 70 -6.27 8.40 2.28
N GLN A 71 -7.31 9.22 2.39
CA GLN A 71 -7.39 10.25 3.39
C GLN A 71 -7.81 9.71 4.75
#